data_462fbdea0e5bcd7ab1e082dc68924f9f
#
_entry.id   462fbdea0e5bcd7ab1e082dc68924f9f
#
_cell.length_a   1.000
_cell.length_b   1.000
_cell.length_c   1.000
_cell.angle_alpha   90.00
_cell.angle_beta   90.00
_cell.angle_gamma   90.00
#
_symmetry.space_group_name_H-M   'P 1'
#
loop_
_entity.id
_entity.type
_entity.pdbx_description
1 polymer ?
#
loop_
_entity_poly.entity_id
_entity_poly.type
_entity_poly.pdbx_seq_one_letter_code
_entity_poly.pdbx_strand_id
1 'polypeptide(L)'
;MARLTIGKSPSEYDDTFVDAMATAYLERTPWTELRVTALTALVKPAVGDRILDLGCAAGALTHYFSRSGANVVGVDAEPRGVAKARTLFPELEFVEANVAKLPFADASYDKAVAGDLVEHLDDDTFRAMLRELRRVLVSGGTLSIYTPNPRHPIERLKARNLVLAQNPTHIGLRTSAQLTEMIEAEGFTLDRSDWTPSFFRGLRIVERALGPSVESFRYRICLRAVNK
;
A
#
# COMPACT_ATOMS: atom_id res chain seq x y z
N MET A 1 -8.68 -8.51 24.05
CA MET A 1 -9.09 -8.28 22.64
C MET A 1 -9.29 -6.79 22.46
N ALA A 2 -8.27 -6.07 21.98
CA ALA A 2 -8.39 -4.64 21.67
C ALA A 2 -9.26 -4.51 20.40
N ARG A 3 -10.39 -3.81 20.51
CA ARG A 3 -11.19 -3.40 19.36
C ARG A 3 -10.35 -2.40 18.56
N LEU A 4 -9.85 -2.80 17.40
CA LEU A 4 -9.37 -1.85 16.40
C LEU A 4 -10.57 -0.97 15.99
N THR A 5 -10.61 0.24 16.51
CA THR A 5 -11.56 1.26 16.07
C THR A 5 -10.99 1.87 14.78
N ILE A 6 -11.32 1.27 13.63
CA ILE A 6 -10.96 1.79 12.32
C ILE A 6 -12.02 2.83 11.96
N GLY A 7 -11.67 4.09 11.96
CA GLY A 7 -12.54 5.19 11.55
C GLY A 7 -12.23 6.48 12.27
N LYS A 8 -11.11 7.12 11.90
CA LYS A 8 -10.73 8.39 12.48
C LYS A 8 -10.22 9.34 11.38
N SER A 9 -10.44 10.66 11.54
CA SER A 9 -10.02 11.72 10.61
C SER A 9 -8.48 11.92 10.58
N PRO A 10 -7.87 12.68 9.64
CA PRO A 10 -6.42 12.93 9.59
C PRO A 10 -5.82 13.51 10.87
N SER A 11 -6.63 14.19 11.72
CA SER A 11 -6.24 14.58 13.09
C SER A 11 -6.16 13.37 14.04
N GLU A 12 -6.46 12.19 13.58
CA GLU A 12 -6.62 10.93 14.33
C GLU A 12 -5.56 9.87 14.02
N TYR A 13 -4.52 10.18 13.24
CA TYR A 13 -3.23 9.49 13.30
C TYR A 13 -2.51 9.92 14.58
N ASP A 14 -3.21 9.74 15.73
CA ASP A 14 -2.59 9.94 17.03
C ASP A 14 -1.55 8.83 17.31
N ASP A 15 -0.70 9.06 18.29
CA ASP A 15 0.34 8.11 18.65
C ASP A 15 -0.23 6.71 18.96
N THR A 16 -1.47 6.63 19.46
CA THR A 16 -2.16 5.38 19.77
C THR A 16 -2.46 4.56 18.52
N PHE A 17 -2.87 5.22 17.44
CA PHE A 17 -3.12 4.54 16.15
C PHE A 17 -1.82 4.05 15.51
N VAL A 18 -0.79 4.92 15.49
CA VAL A 18 0.53 4.59 14.94
C VAL A 18 1.16 3.41 15.72
N ASP A 19 1.05 3.42 17.05
CA ASP A 19 1.53 2.34 17.91
C ASP A 19 0.76 1.03 17.70
N ALA A 20 -0.56 1.09 17.59
CA ALA A 20 -1.39 -0.08 17.34
C ALA A 20 -1.09 -0.72 15.97
N MET A 21 -0.86 0.09 14.94
CA MET A 21 -0.47 -0.38 13.62
C MET A 21 0.91 -1.01 13.65
N ALA A 22 1.91 -0.35 14.25
CA ALA A 22 3.25 -0.91 14.41
C ALA A 22 3.22 -2.27 15.15
N THR A 23 2.51 -2.33 16.27
CA THR A 23 2.35 -3.56 17.07
C THR A 23 1.70 -4.67 16.24
N ALA A 24 0.62 -4.38 15.49
CA ALA A 24 -0.06 -5.37 14.65
C ALA A 24 0.86 -5.99 13.60
N TYR A 25 1.80 -5.21 13.04
CA TYR A 25 2.80 -5.72 12.10
C TYR A 25 3.90 -6.53 12.78
N LEU A 26 4.40 -6.06 13.92
CA LEU A 26 5.44 -6.77 14.68
C LEU A 26 4.93 -8.12 15.21
N GLU A 27 3.68 -8.16 15.69
CA GLU A 27 3.00 -9.37 16.15
C GLU A 27 2.47 -10.27 15.02
N ARG A 28 2.57 -9.84 13.76
CA ARG A 28 2.13 -10.60 12.58
C ARG A 28 0.69 -11.07 12.70
N THR A 29 -0.22 -10.15 12.98
CA THR A 29 -1.65 -10.46 13.01
C THR A 29 -2.13 -11.04 11.67
N PRO A 30 -3.22 -11.83 11.62
CA PRO A 30 -3.65 -12.49 10.39
C PRO A 30 -3.83 -11.57 9.18
N TRP A 31 -4.25 -10.31 9.39
CA TRP A 31 -4.41 -9.36 8.31
C TRP A 31 -3.07 -8.76 7.84
N THR A 32 -2.14 -8.46 8.76
CA THR A 32 -0.80 -7.99 8.39
C THR A 32 0.00 -9.07 7.68
N GLU A 33 -0.12 -10.32 8.12
CA GLU A 33 0.52 -11.48 7.48
C GLU A 33 0.05 -11.65 6.02
N LEU A 34 -1.26 -11.56 5.76
CA LEU A 34 -1.79 -11.62 4.40
C LEU A 34 -1.27 -10.47 3.53
N ARG A 35 -1.23 -9.27 4.07
CA ARG A 35 -0.72 -8.08 3.38
C ARG A 35 0.77 -8.22 3.04
N VAL A 36 1.58 -8.57 4.04
CA VAL A 36 3.02 -8.76 3.85
C VAL A 36 3.30 -9.85 2.82
N THR A 37 2.61 -11.00 2.91
CA THR A 37 2.74 -12.10 1.95
C THR A 37 2.39 -11.65 0.53
N ALA A 38 1.27 -10.95 0.36
CA ALA A 38 0.83 -10.45 -0.94
C ALA A 38 1.82 -9.44 -1.53
N LEU A 39 2.24 -8.47 -0.72
CA LEU A 39 3.19 -7.45 -1.16
C LEU A 39 4.56 -8.03 -1.47
N THR A 40 5.05 -8.98 -0.67
CA THR A 40 6.33 -9.66 -0.96
C THR A 40 6.27 -10.43 -2.28
N ALA A 41 5.15 -11.13 -2.55
CA ALA A 41 4.96 -11.85 -3.81
C ALA A 41 4.82 -10.91 -5.03
N LEU A 42 4.36 -9.68 -4.81
CA LEU A 42 4.19 -8.67 -5.85
C LEU A 42 5.50 -7.92 -6.13
N VAL A 43 6.15 -7.40 -5.08
CA VAL A 43 7.40 -6.62 -5.14
C VAL A 43 8.60 -7.50 -5.49
N LYS A 44 8.65 -8.74 -4.96
CA LYS A 44 9.77 -9.67 -5.07
C LYS A 44 11.10 -8.99 -4.71
N PRO A 45 11.24 -8.51 -3.45
CA PRO A 45 12.46 -7.84 -3.03
C PRO A 45 13.64 -8.80 -3.07
N ALA A 46 14.79 -8.34 -3.58
CA ALA A 46 16.01 -9.11 -3.72
C ALA A 46 17.21 -8.35 -3.15
N VAL A 47 18.29 -9.07 -2.90
CA VAL A 47 19.55 -8.47 -2.43
C VAL A 47 20.04 -7.41 -3.41
N GLY A 48 20.32 -6.21 -2.89
CA GLY A 48 20.83 -5.09 -3.66
C GLY A 48 19.78 -4.25 -4.38
N ASP A 49 18.50 -4.67 -4.42
CA ASP A 49 17.41 -3.82 -4.94
C ASP A 49 17.34 -2.50 -4.16
N ARG A 50 17.13 -1.39 -4.86
CA ARG A 50 16.78 -0.08 -4.28
C ARG A 50 15.26 0.06 -4.30
N ILE A 51 14.63 -0.01 -3.13
CA ILE A 51 13.17 -0.04 -3.01
C ILE A 51 12.67 1.20 -2.30
N LEU A 52 11.65 1.83 -2.85
CA LEU A 52 10.94 2.96 -2.25
C LEU A 52 9.61 2.49 -1.69
N ASP A 53 9.41 2.58 -0.37
CA ASP A 53 8.16 2.25 0.32
C ASP A 53 7.36 3.53 0.57
N LEU A 54 6.31 3.75 -0.24
CA LEU A 54 5.47 4.94 -0.21
C LEU A 54 4.32 4.76 0.78
N GLY A 55 4.11 5.76 1.66
CA GLY A 55 3.16 5.66 2.76
C GLY A 55 3.64 4.66 3.81
N CYS A 56 4.91 4.74 4.19
CA CYS A 56 5.57 3.76 5.06
C CYS A 56 5.03 3.78 6.51
N ALA A 57 4.31 4.81 6.94
CA ALA A 57 3.82 5.00 8.29
C ALA A 57 4.92 4.73 9.34
N ALA A 58 4.73 3.79 10.27
CA ALA A 58 5.71 3.39 11.28
C ALA A 58 6.83 2.46 10.76
N GLY A 59 7.01 2.31 9.44
CA GLY A 59 8.16 1.65 8.81
C GLY A 59 8.12 0.12 8.77
N ALA A 60 6.99 -0.50 9.11
CA ALA A 60 6.93 -1.96 9.25
C ALA A 60 7.16 -2.71 7.93
N LEU A 61 6.62 -2.24 6.80
CA LEU A 61 6.86 -2.84 5.48
C LEU A 61 8.30 -2.56 5.01
N THR A 62 8.80 -1.34 5.23
CA THR A 62 10.20 -0.96 4.96
C THR A 62 11.16 -1.95 5.64
N HIS A 63 10.97 -2.18 6.94
CA HIS A 63 11.75 -3.16 7.71
C HIS A 63 11.58 -4.58 7.16
N TYR A 64 10.37 -4.98 6.81
CA TYR A 64 10.12 -6.33 6.30
C TYR A 64 10.86 -6.59 4.98
N PHE A 65 10.85 -5.63 4.05
CA PHE A 65 11.55 -5.75 2.77
C PHE A 65 13.07 -5.68 2.92
N SER A 66 13.60 -4.87 3.87
CA SER A 66 15.03 -4.79 4.11
C SER A 66 15.66 -6.15 4.50
N ARG A 67 14.87 -7.04 5.12
CA ARG A 67 15.32 -8.39 5.48
C ARG A 67 15.67 -9.28 4.31
N SER A 68 15.30 -8.92 3.09
CA SER A 68 15.73 -9.60 1.86
C SER A 68 17.14 -9.20 1.42
N GLY A 69 17.78 -8.25 2.09
CA GLY A 69 19.04 -7.63 1.66
C GLY A 69 18.84 -6.49 0.64
N ALA A 70 17.62 -6.01 0.46
CA ALA A 70 17.33 -4.81 -0.31
C ALA A 70 17.66 -3.53 0.47
N ASN A 71 18.04 -2.48 -0.25
CA ASN A 71 18.18 -1.12 0.27
C ASN A 71 16.82 -0.45 0.19
N VAL A 72 16.10 -0.34 1.30
CA VAL A 72 14.73 0.16 1.34
C VAL A 72 14.69 1.51 2.03
N VAL A 73 14.07 2.50 1.38
CA VAL A 73 13.78 3.81 1.95
C VAL A 73 12.27 3.96 2.13
N GLY A 74 11.84 4.27 3.36
CA GLY A 74 10.45 4.56 3.66
C GLY A 74 10.14 6.05 3.49
N VAL A 75 9.02 6.36 2.84
CA VAL A 75 8.54 7.75 2.66
C VAL A 75 7.12 7.88 3.19
N ASP A 76 6.88 8.89 4.00
CA ASP A 76 5.54 9.26 4.45
C ASP A 76 5.44 10.78 4.62
N ALA A 77 4.24 11.32 4.39
CA ALA A 77 3.96 12.74 4.61
C ALA A 77 3.59 13.04 6.07
N GLU A 78 3.27 12.01 6.88
CA GLU A 78 2.89 12.18 8.28
C GLU A 78 4.15 12.13 9.20
N PRO A 79 4.53 13.27 9.82
CA PRO A 79 5.76 13.36 10.61
C PRO A 79 5.81 12.37 11.77
N ARG A 80 4.67 12.07 12.40
CA ARG A 80 4.60 11.15 13.56
C ARG A 80 4.92 9.73 13.15
N GLY A 81 4.40 9.29 11.99
CA GLY A 81 4.72 7.99 11.42
C GLY A 81 6.21 7.85 11.16
N VAL A 82 6.80 8.85 10.51
CA VAL A 82 8.25 8.90 10.21
C VAL A 82 9.10 8.90 11.50
N ALA A 83 8.73 9.72 12.50
CA ALA A 83 9.44 9.75 13.78
C ALA A 83 9.38 8.39 14.50
N LYS A 84 8.22 7.74 14.48
CA LYS A 84 8.04 6.40 15.04
C LYS A 84 8.86 5.36 14.29
N ALA A 85 8.87 5.39 12.96
CA ALA A 85 9.66 4.50 12.13
C ALA A 85 11.15 4.60 12.44
N ARG A 86 11.68 5.82 12.56
CA ARG A 86 13.08 6.07 12.95
C ARG A 86 13.42 5.56 14.35
N THR A 87 12.46 5.58 15.26
CA THR A 87 12.63 5.05 16.62
C THR A 87 12.64 3.52 16.63
N LEU A 88 11.75 2.89 15.84
CA LEU A 88 11.63 1.44 15.81
C LEU A 88 12.73 0.76 15.00
N PHE A 89 13.20 1.42 13.94
CA PHE A 89 14.17 0.87 12.97
C PHE A 89 15.26 1.89 12.66
N PRO A 90 16.13 2.22 13.65
CA PRO A 90 17.14 3.27 13.51
C PRO A 90 18.20 2.96 12.44
N GLU A 91 18.30 1.71 12.00
CA GLU A 91 19.21 1.25 10.94
C GLU A 91 18.69 1.51 9.53
N LEU A 92 17.41 1.90 9.39
CA LEU A 92 16.77 2.13 8.10
C LEU A 92 16.56 3.63 7.84
N GLU A 93 16.47 3.99 6.58
CA GLU A 93 16.22 5.36 6.15
C GLU A 93 14.73 5.65 6.01
N PHE A 94 14.27 6.75 6.64
CA PHE A 94 12.90 7.24 6.54
C PHE A 94 12.89 8.73 6.23
N VAL A 95 12.14 9.11 5.21
CA VAL A 95 12.06 10.48 4.69
C VAL A 95 10.65 11.01 4.82
N GLU A 96 10.51 12.17 5.47
CA GLU A 96 9.26 12.92 5.48
C GLU A 96 9.12 13.66 4.14
N ALA A 97 8.20 13.22 3.29
CA ALA A 97 7.96 13.85 2.00
C ALA A 97 6.56 13.53 1.46
N ASN A 98 6.08 14.42 0.58
CA ASN A 98 4.87 14.20 -0.19
C ASN A 98 5.19 13.32 -1.41
N VAL A 99 4.41 12.27 -1.63
CA VAL A 99 4.57 11.33 -2.77
C VAL A 99 4.41 12.02 -4.13
N ALA A 100 3.75 13.17 -4.19
CA ALA A 100 3.63 14.00 -5.40
C ALA A 100 4.88 14.84 -5.69
N LYS A 101 5.87 14.84 -4.79
CA LYS A 101 7.15 15.57 -4.95
C LYS A 101 8.23 14.88 -4.12
N LEU A 102 8.88 13.90 -4.70
CA LEU A 102 9.89 13.07 -4.03
C LEU A 102 11.26 13.74 -4.05
N PRO A 103 11.99 13.79 -2.91
CA PRO A 103 13.30 14.44 -2.81
C PRO A 103 14.45 13.55 -3.29
N PHE A 104 14.22 12.76 -4.35
CA PHE A 104 15.19 11.81 -4.86
C PHE A 104 15.60 12.15 -6.29
N ALA A 105 16.80 11.72 -6.68
CA ALA A 105 17.30 11.89 -8.03
C ALA A 105 16.53 11.00 -9.03
N ASP A 106 16.60 11.36 -10.31
CA ASP A 106 16.07 10.56 -11.40
C ASP A 106 16.76 9.19 -11.46
N ALA A 107 15.99 8.15 -11.80
CA ALA A 107 16.48 6.79 -11.96
C ALA A 107 17.27 6.24 -10.76
N SER A 108 16.88 6.62 -9.53
CA SER A 108 17.56 6.24 -8.29
C SER A 108 17.01 4.97 -7.63
N TYR A 109 15.85 4.45 -8.08
CA TYR A 109 15.21 3.27 -7.51
C TYR A 109 14.86 2.22 -8.57
N ASP A 110 14.91 0.95 -8.18
CA ASP A 110 14.57 -0.20 -9.03
C ASP A 110 13.11 -0.59 -8.85
N LYS A 111 12.58 -0.38 -7.65
CA LYS A 111 11.19 -0.74 -7.30
C LYS A 111 10.56 0.31 -6.40
N ALA A 112 9.25 0.49 -6.55
CA ALA A 112 8.42 1.25 -5.64
C ALA A 112 7.23 0.41 -5.19
N VAL A 113 6.77 0.62 -3.96
CA VAL A 113 5.59 -0.04 -3.42
C VAL A 113 4.68 1.00 -2.75
N ALA A 114 3.37 0.87 -3.00
CA ALA A 114 2.30 1.64 -2.38
C ALA A 114 1.29 0.64 -1.79
N GLY A 115 1.44 0.34 -0.50
CA GLY A 115 0.58 -0.60 0.21
C GLY A 115 -0.45 0.12 1.08
N ASP A 116 -1.74 0.06 0.73
CA ASP A 116 -2.84 0.80 1.36
C ASP A 116 -2.54 2.32 1.46
N LEU A 117 -2.05 2.89 0.37
CA LEU A 117 -1.78 4.32 0.22
C LEU A 117 -2.74 4.99 -0.77
N VAL A 118 -2.92 4.38 -1.96
CA VAL A 118 -3.55 5.06 -3.10
C VAL A 118 -5.02 5.39 -2.88
N GLU A 119 -5.70 4.70 -1.97
CA GLU A 119 -7.06 5.01 -1.52
C GLU A 119 -7.16 6.31 -0.71
N HIS A 120 -6.06 6.83 -0.20
CA HIS A 120 -5.98 8.10 0.53
C HIS A 120 -5.67 9.29 -0.38
N LEU A 121 -5.37 9.06 -1.65
CA LEU A 121 -4.98 10.09 -2.62
C LEU A 121 -6.16 10.43 -3.54
N ASP A 122 -6.45 11.71 -3.75
CA ASP A 122 -7.31 12.14 -4.83
C ASP A 122 -6.66 11.86 -6.20
N ASP A 123 -7.40 12.06 -7.29
CA ASP A 123 -6.93 11.71 -8.64
C ASP A 123 -5.72 12.55 -9.07
N ASP A 124 -5.68 13.82 -8.70
CA ASP A 124 -4.59 14.73 -9.08
C ASP A 124 -3.29 14.35 -8.34
N THR A 125 -3.38 14.08 -7.05
CA THR A 125 -2.25 13.62 -6.22
C THR A 125 -1.76 12.25 -6.67
N PHE A 126 -2.67 11.32 -7.00
CA PHE A 126 -2.29 10.01 -7.51
C PHE A 126 -1.55 10.10 -8.86
N ARG A 127 -2.04 10.93 -9.80
CA ARG A 127 -1.32 11.19 -11.07
C ARG A 127 0.03 11.86 -10.83
N ALA A 128 0.11 12.82 -9.92
CA ALA A 128 1.39 13.46 -9.57
C ALA A 128 2.39 12.45 -8.98
N MET A 129 1.95 11.54 -8.11
CA MET A 129 2.75 10.42 -7.61
C MET A 129 3.26 9.54 -8.75
N LEU A 130 2.41 9.18 -9.70
CA LEU A 130 2.83 8.36 -10.85
C LEU A 130 3.90 9.05 -11.70
N ARG A 131 3.77 10.37 -11.95
CA ARG A 131 4.81 11.16 -12.67
C ARG A 131 6.13 11.20 -11.92
N GLU A 132 6.10 11.41 -10.60
CA GLU A 132 7.30 11.35 -9.76
C GLU A 132 7.94 9.96 -9.77
N LEU A 133 7.13 8.90 -9.71
CA LEU A 133 7.63 7.53 -9.79
C LEU A 133 8.25 7.21 -11.15
N ARG A 134 7.69 7.75 -12.25
CA ARG A 134 8.34 7.64 -13.56
C ARG A 134 9.72 8.28 -13.58
N ARG A 135 9.89 9.39 -12.88
CA ARG A 135 11.17 10.10 -12.80
C ARG A 135 12.19 9.34 -11.93
N VAL A 136 11.79 8.89 -10.74
CA VAL A 136 12.72 8.29 -9.78
C VAL A 136 13.02 6.82 -10.03
N LEU A 137 12.15 6.09 -10.72
CA LEU A 137 12.40 4.70 -11.12
C LEU A 137 13.28 4.62 -12.36
N VAL A 138 14.19 3.66 -12.36
CA VAL A 138 14.95 3.32 -13.59
C VAL A 138 13.99 2.84 -14.69
N SER A 139 14.44 2.91 -15.95
CA SER A 139 13.74 2.22 -17.05
C SER A 139 13.70 0.72 -16.76
N GLY A 140 12.53 0.10 -16.89
CA GLY A 140 12.28 -1.28 -16.44
C GLY A 140 12.01 -1.45 -14.96
N GLY A 141 12.13 -0.38 -14.15
CA GLY A 141 11.77 -0.38 -12.73
C GLY A 141 10.27 -0.63 -12.52
N THR A 142 9.88 -1.10 -11.34
CA THR A 142 8.49 -1.55 -11.11
C THR A 142 7.79 -0.77 -10.00
N LEU A 143 6.50 -0.48 -10.21
CA LEU A 143 5.56 0.01 -9.20
C LEU A 143 4.62 -1.13 -8.81
N SER A 144 4.52 -1.42 -7.51
CA SER A 144 3.59 -2.38 -6.93
C SER A 144 2.54 -1.66 -6.07
N ILE A 145 1.26 -1.91 -6.33
CA ILE A 145 0.13 -1.31 -5.61
C ILE A 145 -0.70 -2.41 -4.96
N TYR A 146 -1.06 -2.20 -3.69
CA TYR A 146 -1.98 -3.03 -2.92
C TYR A 146 -3.01 -2.11 -2.26
N THR A 147 -4.32 -2.29 -2.59
CA THR A 147 -5.37 -1.35 -2.17
C THR A 147 -6.74 -2.05 -2.05
N PRO A 148 -7.70 -1.52 -1.28
CA PRO A 148 -9.06 -2.04 -1.22
C PRO A 148 -9.76 -2.06 -2.58
N ASN A 149 -10.58 -3.10 -2.82
CA ASN A 149 -11.46 -3.14 -3.97
C ASN A 149 -12.85 -2.55 -3.61
N PRO A 150 -13.23 -1.37 -4.12
CA PRO A 150 -14.52 -0.74 -3.80
C PRO A 150 -15.74 -1.57 -4.21
N ARG A 151 -15.58 -2.52 -5.15
CA ARG A 151 -16.66 -3.43 -5.58
C ARG A 151 -16.91 -4.58 -4.60
N HIS A 152 -15.97 -4.84 -3.67
CA HIS A 152 -16.10 -5.94 -2.72
C HIS A 152 -17.28 -5.70 -1.76
N PRO A 153 -18.11 -6.73 -1.43
CA PRO A 153 -19.26 -6.57 -0.54
C PRO A 153 -18.94 -5.91 0.79
N ILE A 154 -17.81 -6.23 1.44
CA ILE A 154 -17.39 -5.59 2.68
C ILE A 154 -17.18 -4.08 2.49
N GLU A 155 -16.47 -3.66 1.44
CA GLU A 155 -16.22 -2.23 1.19
C GLU A 155 -17.53 -1.49 0.86
N ARG A 156 -18.46 -2.12 0.14
CA ARG A 156 -19.80 -1.58 -0.12
C ARG A 156 -20.67 -1.47 1.13
N LEU A 157 -20.54 -2.40 2.07
CA LEU A 157 -21.23 -2.34 3.37
C LEU A 157 -20.61 -1.27 4.28
N LYS A 158 -19.28 -1.12 4.28
CA LYS A 158 -18.58 -0.03 4.97
C LYS A 158 -19.03 1.34 4.46
N ALA A 159 -19.11 1.53 3.14
CA ALA A 159 -19.58 2.78 2.53
C ALA A 159 -21.00 3.17 2.95
N ARG A 160 -21.79 2.21 3.47
CA ARG A 160 -23.13 2.43 4.02
C ARG A 160 -23.18 2.42 5.56
N ASN A 161 -22.04 2.31 6.22
CA ASN A 161 -21.90 2.16 7.69
C ASN A 161 -22.71 0.98 8.27
N LEU A 162 -22.89 -0.12 7.52
CA LEU A 162 -23.73 -1.25 7.93
C LEU A 162 -22.98 -2.34 8.70
N VAL A 163 -21.68 -2.52 8.47
CA VAL A 163 -20.85 -3.57 9.10
C VAL A 163 -19.68 -2.96 9.88
N LEU A 164 -18.96 -2.06 9.24
CA LEU A 164 -17.85 -1.30 9.80
C LEU A 164 -17.97 0.12 9.24
N ALA A 165 -17.58 1.12 10.02
CA ALA A 165 -17.52 2.49 9.51
C ALA A 165 -16.53 2.59 8.34
N GLN A 166 -16.90 3.34 7.30
CA GLN A 166 -15.97 3.71 6.24
C GLN A 166 -14.85 4.56 6.86
N ASN A 167 -13.60 4.28 6.46
CA ASN A 167 -12.50 5.16 6.81
C ASN A 167 -12.69 6.50 6.05
N PRO A 168 -12.88 7.63 6.74
CA PRO A 168 -13.14 8.92 6.09
C PRO A 168 -11.95 9.41 5.25
N THR A 169 -10.75 8.89 5.47
CA THR A 169 -9.56 9.22 4.69
C THR A 169 -9.47 8.46 3.36
N HIS A 170 -10.34 7.47 3.12
CA HIS A 170 -10.42 6.75 1.84
C HIS A 170 -11.19 7.58 0.80
N ILE A 171 -10.58 8.65 0.31
CA ILE A 171 -11.16 9.58 -0.67
C ILE A 171 -10.95 9.13 -2.12
N GLY A 172 -10.02 8.21 -2.36
CA GLY A 172 -9.56 7.76 -3.68
C GLY A 172 -9.74 6.25 -3.91
N LEU A 173 -10.85 5.67 -3.47
CA LEU A 173 -11.14 4.26 -3.77
C LEU A 173 -11.40 4.06 -5.27
N ARG A 174 -10.58 3.24 -5.94
CA ARG A 174 -10.63 2.99 -7.38
C ARG A 174 -10.75 1.51 -7.67
N THR A 175 -11.47 1.18 -8.74
CA THR A 175 -11.50 -0.20 -9.29
C THR A 175 -10.18 -0.54 -9.96
N SER A 176 -9.93 -1.84 -10.18
CA SER A 176 -8.74 -2.29 -10.91
C SER A 176 -8.64 -1.64 -12.31
N ALA A 177 -9.77 -1.52 -13.02
CA ALA A 177 -9.80 -0.89 -14.34
C ALA A 177 -9.42 0.60 -14.30
N GLN A 178 -9.97 1.37 -13.34
CA GLN A 178 -9.61 2.79 -13.17
C GLN A 178 -8.13 2.97 -12.80
N LEU A 179 -7.61 2.14 -11.90
CA LEU A 179 -6.17 2.16 -11.56
C LEU A 179 -5.31 1.86 -12.78
N THR A 180 -5.66 0.81 -13.55
CA THR A 180 -4.91 0.45 -14.77
C THR A 180 -4.91 1.59 -15.77
N GLU A 181 -6.07 2.18 -16.07
CA GLU A 181 -6.19 3.32 -16.99
C GLU A 181 -5.31 4.51 -16.56
N MET A 182 -5.36 4.88 -15.27
CA MET A 182 -4.55 5.98 -14.75
C MET A 182 -3.06 5.69 -14.80
N ILE A 183 -2.65 4.47 -14.44
CA ILE A 183 -1.25 4.01 -14.45
C ILE A 183 -0.69 4.03 -15.89
N GLU A 184 -1.46 3.51 -16.85
CA GLU A 184 -1.06 3.47 -18.26
C GLU A 184 -1.04 4.86 -18.90
N ALA A 185 -2.00 5.73 -18.55
CA ALA A 185 -2.05 7.12 -19.00
C ALA A 185 -0.80 7.92 -18.58
N GLU A 186 -0.20 7.61 -17.43
CA GLU A 186 1.04 8.24 -16.97
C GLU A 186 2.30 7.49 -17.46
N GLY A 187 2.17 6.54 -18.40
CA GLY A 187 3.27 5.92 -19.17
C GLY A 187 3.89 4.67 -18.55
N PHE A 188 3.27 4.06 -17.57
CA PHE A 188 3.62 2.72 -17.13
C PHE A 188 2.96 1.66 -18.02
N THR A 189 3.42 0.43 -17.93
CA THR A 189 2.75 -0.74 -18.52
C THR A 189 2.40 -1.73 -17.43
N LEU A 190 1.12 -2.09 -17.32
CA LEU A 190 0.70 -3.13 -16.40
C LEU A 190 1.27 -4.49 -16.83
N ASP A 191 2.02 -5.15 -15.97
CA ASP A 191 2.58 -6.49 -16.22
C ASP A 191 1.94 -7.58 -15.35
N ARG A 192 1.28 -7.18 -14.24
CA ARG A 192 0.59 -8.11 -13.37
C ARG A 192 -0.66 -7.47 -12.75
N SER A 193 -1.77 -8.18 -12.85
CA SER A 193 -3.01 -7.87 -12.13
C SER A 193 -3.44 -9.11 -11.35
N ASP A 194 -3.48 -8.99 -10.03
CA ASP A 194 -3.78 -10.07 -9.10
C ASP A 194 -4.68 -9.56 -7.98
N TRP A 195 -5.03 -10.41 -7.04
CA TRP A 195 -5.87 -10.05 -5.90
C TRP A 195 -5.59 -10.94 -4.70
N THR A 196 -5.99 -10.50 -3.52
CA THR A 196 -5.95 -11.32 -2.31
C THR A 196 -7.33 -11.46 -1.67
N PRO A 197 -7.64 -12.63 -1.09
CA PRO A 197 -8.85 -12.81 -0.32
C PRO A 197 -8.74 -12.09 1.03
N SER A 198 -9.89 -11.92 1.70
CA SER A 198 -9.95 -11.38 3.06
C SER A 198 -9.38 -12.35 4.09
N PHE A 199 -9.13 -11.84 5.29
CA PHE A 199 -8.71 -12.65 6.45
C PHE A 199 -9.89 -13.35 7.13
N PHE A 200 -11.14 -13.04 6.77
CA PHE A 200 -12.34 -13.69 7.32
C PHE A 200 -12.48 -15.13 6.80
N ARG A 201 -12.28 -16.12 7.68
CA ARG A 201 -12.12 -17.54 7.27
C ARG A 201 -13.28 -18.05 6.40
N GLY A 202 -14.54 -17.80 6.78
CA GLY A 202 -15.71 -18.25 5.99
C GLY A 202 -15.83 -17.54 4.65
N LEU A 203 -15.68 -16.20 4.65
CA LEU A 203 -15.77 -15.39 3.44
C LEU A 203 -14.63 -15.71 2.46
N ARG A 204 -13.42 -15.99 2.96
CA ARG A 204 -12.27 -16.38 2.15
C ARG A 204 -12.55 -17.60 1.26
N ILE A 205 -13.34 -18.56 1.74
CA ILE A 205 -13.70 -19.74 0.94
C ILE A 205 -14.53 -19.30 -0.27
N VAL A 206 -15.53 -18.46 -0.06
CA VAL A 206 -16.37 -17.89 -1.12
C VAL A 206 -15.55 -17.04 -2.08
N GLU A 207 -14.69 -16.18 -1.54
CA GLU A 207 -13.81 -15.32 -2.34
C GLU A 207 -12.86 -16.16 -3.23
N ARG A 208 -12.27 -17.22 -2.70
CA ARG A 208 -11.40 -18.12 -3.47
C ARG A 208 -12.14 -18.88 -4.58
N ALA A 209 -13.40 -19.22 -4.34
CA ALA A 209 -14.23 -19.91 -5.32
C ALA A 209 -14.72 -18.96 -6.43
N LEU A 210 -15.17 -17.77 -6.09
CA LEU A 210 -15.79 -16.81 -7.02
C LEU A 210 -14.83 -15.74 -7.55
N GLY A 211 -13.85 -15.32 -6.78
CA GLY A 211 -12.92 -14.24 -7.14
C GLY A 211 -12.18 -14.41 -8.48
N PRO A 212 -11.80 -15.63 -8.91
CA PRO A 212 -11.22 -15.82 -10.25
C PRO A 212 -12.11 -15.31 -11.37
N SER A 213 -13.42 -15.52 -11.27
CA SER A 213 -14.40 -15.17 -12.31
C SER A 213 -15.20 -13.90 -12.02
N VAL A 214 -15.28 -13.47 -10.76
CA VAL A 214 -16.14 -12.37 -10.33
C VAL A 214 -15.34 -11.35 -9.53
N GLU A 215 -15.01 -10.21 -10.14
CA GLU A 215 -14.18 -9.16 -9.57
C GLU A 215 -14.67 -8.66 -8.20
N SER A 216 -15.99 -8.61 -7.98
CA SER A 216 -16.56 -8.16 -6.70
C SER A 216 -16.25 -9.08 -5.51
N PHE A 217 -15.74 -10.28 -5.73
CA PHE A 217 -15.24 -11.17 -4.68
C PHE A 217 -13.72 -11.12 -4.48
N ARG A 218 -13.03 -10.19 -5.13
CA ARG A 218 -11.61 -9.91 -4.90
C ARG A 218 -11.50 -8.84 -3.84
N TYR A 219 -10.98 -9.21 -2.64
CA TYR A 219 -10.97 -8.29 -1.49
C TYR A 219 -9.96 -7.14 -1.64
N ARG A 220 -8.75 -7.45 -2.08
CA ARG A 220 -7.70 -6.46 -2.35
C ARG A 220 -7.24 -6.56 -3.80
N ILE A 221 -7.02 -5.43 -4.41
CA ILE A 221 -6.41 -5.28 -5.73
C ILE A 221 -4.91 -5.27 -5.56
N CYS A 222 -4.20 -6.06 -6.37
CA CYS A 222 -2.75 -6.18 -6.39
C CYS A 222 -2.27 -5.92 -7.83
N LEU A 223 -1.67 -4.79 -8.10
CA LEU A 223 -1.18 -4.42 -9.42
C LEU A 223 0.34 -4.25 -9.40
N ARG A 224 1.00 -4.71 -10.47
CA ARG A 224 2.38 -4.34 -10.73
C ARG A 224 2.48 -3.76 -12.14
N ALA A 225 3.17 -2.63 -12.25
CA ALA A 225 3.41 -1.94 -13.50
C ALA A 225 4.89 -1.65 -13.68
N VAL A 226 5.33 -1.58 -14.92
CA VAL A 226 6.72 -1.36 -15.32
C VAL A 226 6.87 0.04 -15.89
N ASN A 227 7.90 0.76 -15.45
CA ASN A 227 8.34 2.05 -15.97
C ASN A 227 9.03 1.83 -17.35
N LYS A 228 8.49 2.40 -18.40
CA LYS A 228 9.07 2.30 -19.76
C LYS A 228 10.19 3.29 -19.98
#